data_12a269867b6087ce93d811603d600657
#
_entry.id   12a269867b6087ce93d811603d600657
#
_cell.length_a   1.000
_cell.length_b   1.000
_cell.length_c   1.000
_cell.angle_alpha   90.00
_cell.angle_beta   90.00
_cell.angle_gamma   90.00
#
_symmetry.space_group_name_H-M   'P 1'
#
loop_
_entity.id
_entity.type
_entity.pdbx_description
1 polymer ?
#
loop_
_entity_poly.entity_id
_entity_poly.type
_entity_poly.pdbx_seq_one_letter_code
_entity_poly.pdbx_strand_id
1 'polypeptide(L)'
;SAASDVYKRQVLQQLHSVNLRIARRKWITLPEELRSLLEQRLTGVLLIGEPDSGKTTLLRSIARALAAQDKTVCVIDERREICPGATVPYEQKTMAVDEISGLPKAMAVQMALRTLSPQFILLDELGGTEEVRALEQGMFSGAAIIATLHASSWEEAFCRPQLQEFRACGALQAAVLLRGRDHPGQVAAVRIL
;
A
#
# COMPACT_ATOMS: atom_id res chain seq x y z
N SER A 1 12.33 22.65 25.76
CA SER A 1 11.82 24.00 25.65
C SER A 1 10.37 24.04 26.15
N ALA A 2 9.95 25.02 26.92
CA ALA A 2 8.69 25.12 27.65
C ALA A 2 7.41 24.97 26.79
N ALA A 3 7.46 25.18 25.48
CA ALA A 3 6.31 25.04 24.58
C ALA A 3 5.91 23.58 24.30
N SER A 4 6.83 22.61 24.35
CA SER A 4 6.52 21.22 24.12
C SER A 4 5.88 20.54 25.34
N ASP A 5 6.09 21.08 26.52
CA ASP A 5 5.56 20.54 27.77
C ASP A 5 4.11 21.00 28.07
N VAL A 6 3.68 22.12 27.49
CA VAL A 6 2.31 22.60 27.61
C VAL A 6 1.33 21.73 26.81
N TYR A 7 1.74 21.23 25.63
CA TYR A 7 0.92 20.29 24.85
C TYR A 7 0.80 18.90 25.47
N LYS A 8 1.78 18.48 26.25
CA LYS A 8 1.74 17.19 26.98
C LYS A 8 0.86 17.20 28.23
N ARG A 9 0.37 18.37 28.66
CA ARG A 9 -0.50 18.55 29.83
C ARG A 9 -1.94 18.90 29.46
N GLN A 10 -2.42 18.61 28.28
CA GLN A 10 -3.86 18.51 28.06
C GLN A 10 -4.32 17.22 28.76
N VAL A 11 -4.56 17.35 30.05
CA VAL A 11 -5.14 16.32 30.90
C VAL A 11 -6.50 15.99 30.31
N LEU A 12 -6.67 14.77 29.84
CA LEU A 12 -7.98 14.18 29.57
C LEU A 12 -8.76 14.22 30.91
N GLN A 13 -9.56 15.27 31.12
CA GLN A 13 -10.28 15.46 32.37
C GLN A 13 -11.38 14.42 32.60
N GLN A 14 -11.91 13.84 31.50
CA GLN A 14 -12.83 12.69 31.57
C GLN A 14 -12.69 11.85 30.29
N LEU A 15 -12.40 10.59 30.45
CA LEU A 15 -12.39 9.61 29.37
C LEU A 15 -13.76 8.92 29.33
N HIS A 16 -14.61 9.27 28.35
CA HIS A 16 -15.95 8.69 28.21
C HIS A 16 -15.97 7.40 27.40
N SER A 17 -15.02 7.21 26.49
CA SER A 17 -14.92 6.00 25.67
C SER A 17 -13.49 5.80 25.15
N VAL A 18 -13.15 4.55 24.88
CA VAL A 18 -11.90 4.16 24.23
C VAL A 18 -12.24 3.34 22.99
N ASN A 19 -11.74 3.74 21.83
CA ASN A 19 -11.86 2.95 20.62
C ASN A 19 -10.59 2.11 20.45
N LEU A 20 -10.71 0.80 20.59
CA LEU A 20 -9.62 -0.15 20.40
C LEU A 20 -9.72 -0.76 19.01
N ARG A 21 -8.77 -0.41 18.12
CA ARG A 21 -8.61 -1.07 16.82
C ARG A 21 -7.73 -2.30 16.97
N ILE A 22 -8.32 -3.47 16.78
CA ILE A 22 -7.60 -4.74 16.82
C ILE A 22 -7.23 -5.13 15.39
N ALA A 23 -5.95 -5.01 15.04
CA ALA A 23 -5.45 -5.49 13.77
C ALA A 23 -5.49 -7.03 13.74
N ARG A 24 -6.26 -7.58 12.81
CA ARG A 24 -6.33 -9.04 12.60
C ARG A 24 -5.35 -9.43 11.51
N ARG A 25 -4.52 -10.44 11.73
CA ARG A 25 -3.69 -11.06 10.71
C ARG A 25 -4.56 -11.94 9.82
N LYS A 26 -5.24 -11.34 8.86
CA LYS A 26 -5.99 -12.07 7.83
C LYS A 26 -5.19 -12.05 6.53
N TRP A 27 -5.24 -13.18 5.82
CA TRP A 27 -4.70 -13.34 4.48
C TRP A 27 -5.86 -13.57 3.53
N ILE A 28 -5.75 -12.99 2.33
CA ILE A 28 -6.70 -13.19 1.25
C ILE A 28 -6.04 -14.10 0.23
N THR A 29 -6.74 -15.14 -0.19
CA THR A 29 -6.31 -15.92 -1.36
C THR A 29 -6.44 -15.04 -2.59
N LEU A 30 -5.34 -14.83 -3.31
CA LEU A 30 -5.35 -14.00 -4.51
C LEU A 30 -6.18 -14.70 -5.59
N PRO A 31 -7.14 -13.96 -6.23
CA PRO A 31 -7.83 -14.46 -7.41
C PRO A 31 -6.85 -14.82 -8.52
N GLU A 32 -7.21 -15.78 -9.36
CA GLU A 32 -6.33 -16.28 -10.43
C GLU A 32 -5.93 -15.18 -11.42
N GLU A 33 -6.87 -14.29 -11.78
CA GLU A 33 -6.60 -13.15 -12.67
C GLU A 33 -5.52 -12.24 -12.09
N LEU A 34 -5.58 -11.97 -10.77
CA LEU A 34 -4.59 -11.13 -10.11
C LEU A 34 -3.25 -11.86 -9.97
N ARG A 35 -3.27 -13.16 -9.70
CA ARG A 35 -2.05 -13.98 -9.63
C ARG A 35 -1.34 -14.00 -10.97
N SER A 36 -2.04 -14.33 -12.05
CA SER A 36 -1.52 -14.33 -13.41
C SER A 36 -0.98 -12.97 -13.84
N LEU A 37 -1.61 -11.88 -13.39
CA LEU A 37 -1.13 -10.53 -13.61
C LEU A 37 0.22 -10.28 -12.92
N LEU A 38 0.37 -10.71 -11.66
CA LEU A 38 1.60 -10.52 -10.89
C LEU A 38 2.79 -11.35 -11.41
N GLU A 39 2.54 -12.41 -12.17
CA GLU A 39 3.57 -13.23 -12.82
C GLU A 39 4.11 -12.58 -14.10
N GLN A 40 3.40 -11.62 -14.67
CA GLN A 40 3.83 -10.89 -15.86
C GLN A 40 4.85 -9.80 -15.50
N ARG A 41 5.50 -9.23 -16.52
CA ARG A 41 6.32 -8.04 -16.33
C ARG A 41 5.42 -6.83 -16.13
N LEU A 42 5.25 -6.43 -14.88
CA LEU A 42 4.40 -5.30 -14.49
C LEU A 42 5.17 -3.98 -14.46
N THR A 43 4.42 -2.88 -14.70
CA THR A 43 4.84 -1.52 -14.37
C THR A 43 4.08 -0.99 -13.15
N GLY A 44 2.77 -1.26 -13.05
CA GLY A 44 2.01 -0.85 -11.88
C GLY A 44 0.60 -1.44 -11.83
N VAL A 45 0.13 -1.64 -10.60
CA VAL A 45 -1.22 -2.11 -10.28
C VAL A 45 -1.83 -1.22 -9.20
N LEU A 46 -3.06 -0.80 -9.40
CA LEU A 46 -3.81 -0.02 -8.44
C LEU A 46 -4.95 -0.84 -7.82
N LEU A 47 -5.00 -0.90 -6.50
CA LEU A 47 -6.07 -1.54 -5.75
C LEU A 47 -7.08 -0.47 -5.31
N ILE A 48 -8.28 -0.51 -5.87
CA ILE A 48 -9.33 0.48 -5.68
C ILE A 48 -10.41 -0.09 -4.76
N GLY A 49 -10.89 0.71 -3.82
CA GLY A 49 -12.00 0.32 -2.96
C GLY A 49 -12.30 1.35 -1.88
N GLU A 50 -13.48 1.26 -1.31
CA GLU A 50 -13.92 2.07 -0.18
C GLU A 50 -13.06 1.85 1.07
N PRO A 51 -13.15 2.73 2.08
CA PRO A 51 -12.65 2.41 3.42
C PRO A 51 -13.19 1.05 3.90
N ASP A 52 -12.36 0.28 4.58
CA ASP A 52 -12.69 -1.05 5.13
C ASP A 52 -13.01 -2.14 4.09
N SER A 53 -12.83 -1.88 2.79
CA SER A 53 -13.02 -2.88 1.73
C SER A 53 -11.92 -3.96 1.68
N GLY A 54 -10.87 -3.84 2.51
CA GLY A 54 -9.80 -4.83 2.62
C GLY A 54 -8.60 -4.59 1.70
N LYS A 55 -8.40 -3.37 1.15
CA LYS A 55 -7.25 -3.00 0.30
C LYS A 55 -5.92 -3.32 0.96
N THR A 56 -5.69 -2.82 2.18
CA THR A 56 -4.44 -3.08 2.94
C THR A 56 -4.23 -4.57 3.20
N THR A 57 -5.31 -5.33 3.43
CA THR A 57 -5.22 -6.79 3.61
C THR A 57 -4.85 -7.49 2.30
N LEU A 58 -5.42 -7.04 1.17
CA LEU A 58 -5.07 -7.56 -0.15
C LEU A 58 -3.63 -7.20 -0.51
N LEU A 59 -3.21 -5.95 -0.29
CA LEU A 59 -1.83 -5.48 -0.50
C LEU A 59 -0.83 -6.34 0.29
N ARG A 60 -1.13 -6.61 1.56
CA ARG A 60 -0.33 -7.51 2.41
C ARG A 60 -0.25 -8.94 1.84
N SER A 61 -1.37 -9.45 1.33
CA SER A 61 -1.42 -10.80 0.73
C SER A 61 -0.60 -10.88 -0.57
N ILE A 62 -0.60 -9.78 -1.35
CA ILE A 62 0.25 -9.64 -2.54
C ILE A 62 1.73 -9.62 -2.13
N ALA A 63 2.12 -8.81 -1.14
CA ALA A 63 3.49 -8.76 -0.64
C ALA A 63 4.01 -10.15 -0.25
N ARG A 64 3.19 -10.90 0.47
CA ARG A 64 3.51 -12.28 0.84
C ARG A 64 3.64 -13.21 -0.36
N ALA A 65 2.74 -13.11 -1.34
CA ALA A 65 2.78 -13.96 -2.52
C ALA A 65 4.02 -13.70 -3.37
N LEU A 66 4.42 -12.43 -3.52
CA LEU A 66 5.63 -12.04 -4.24
C LEU A 66 6.89 -12.50 -3.50
N ALA A 67 6.95 -12.31 -2.19
CA ALA A 67 8.07 -12.77 -1.37
C ALA A 67 8.23 -14.31 -1.40
N ALA A 68 7.12 -15.04 -1.47
CA ALA A 68 7.14 -16.51 -1.62
C ALA A 68 7.64 -16.97 -3.00
N GLN A 69 7.72 -16.09 -3.97
CA GLN A 69 8.29 -16.31 -5.32
C GLN A 69 9.73 -15.76 -5.42
N ASP A 70 10.40 -15.52 -4.31
CA ASP A 70 11.75 -14.96 -4.23
C ASP A 70 11.90 -13.58 -4.93
N LYS A 71 10.80 -12.80 -4.99
CA LYS A 71 10.85 -11.42 -5.48
C LYS A 71 11.36 -10.47 -4.41
N THR A 72 12.19 -9.51 -4.81
CA THR A 72 12.61 -8.43 -3.94
C THR A 72 11.49 -7.40 -3.82
N VAL A 73 10.88 -7.35 -2.62
CA VAL A 73 9.71 -6.53 -2.34
C VAL A 73 10.06 -5.50 -1.26
N CYS A 74 9.83 -4.22 -1.56
CA CYS A 74 9.89 -3.16 -0.57
C CYS A 74 8.47 -2.67 -0.25
N VAL A 75 8.10 -2.67 1.02
CA VAL A 75 6.84 -2.15 1.51
C VAL A 75 7.09 -0.79 2.15
N ILE A 76 6.41 0.23 1.63
CA ILE A 76 6.40 1.58 2.20
C ILE A 76 5.16 1.71 3.07
N ASP A 77 5.38 1.68 4.38
CA ASP A 77 4.33 1.58 5.39
C ASP A 77 4.41 2.73 6.40
N GLU A 78 4.00 3.92 5.96
CA GLU A 78 4.08 5.14 6.77
C GLU A 78 3.38 4.99 8.13
N ARG A 79 2.24 4.27 8.16
CA ARG A 79 1.40 4.09 9.35
C ARG A 79 1.62 2.77 10.07
N ARG A 80 2.49 1.91 9.56
CA ARG A 80 2.74 0.55 10.08
C ARG A 80 1.47 -0.32 10.11
N GLU A 81 0.67 -0.23 9.06
CA GLU A 81 -0.57 -0.99 8.90
C GLU A 81 -0.42 -2.23 8.03
N ILE A 82 0.61 -2.27 7.17
CA ILE A 82 0.84 -3.36 6.22
C ILE A 82 1.68 -4.45 6.86
N CYS A 83 2.85 -4.09 7.37
CA CYS A 83 3.78 -5.03 7.97
C CYS A 83 3.55 -5.16 9.49
N PRO A 84 3.68 -6.35 10.07
CA PRO A 84 3.72 -6.48 11.51
C PRO A 84 4.96 -5.72 12.01
N GLY A 85 4.75 -4.66 12.78
CA GLY A 85 5.77 -3.69 13.16
C GLY A 85 7.06 -4.29 13.73
N ALA A 86 8.08 -3.44 13.90
CA ALA A 86 9.42 -3.74 14.38
C ALA A 86 9.51 -4.45 15.76
N THR A 87 8.38 -4.56 16.46
CA THR A 87 8.24 -5.24 17.75
C THR A 87 8.10 -6.77 17.63
N VAL A 88 7.94 -7.30 16.41
CA VAL A 88 7.82 -8.76 16.21
C VAL A 88 9.22 -9.32 15.94
N PRO A 89 9.68 -10.30 16.73
CA PRO A 89 10.95 -10.99 16.49
C PRO A 89 11.04 -11.49 15.04
N TYR A 90 12.27 -11.48 14.48
CA TYR A 90 12.49 -11.87 13.08
C TYR A 90 11.93 -13.25 12.74
N GLU A 91 12.06 -14.20 13.67
CA GLU A 91 11.55 -15.58 13.52
C GLU A 91 10.02 -15.66 13.41
N GLN A 92 9.33 -14.59 13.82
CA GLN A 92 7.86 -14.47 13.73
C GLN A 92 7.40 -13.61 12.54
N LYS A 93 8.34 -13.06 11.77
CA LYS A 93 7.99 -12.36 10.53
C LYS A 93 7.39 -13.36 9.53
N THR A 94 6.19 -13.06 9.07
CA THR A 94 5.44 -13.91 8.14
C THR A 94 5.75 -13.62 6.68
N MET A 95 6.60 -12.62 6.42
CA MET A 95 6.98 -12.17 5.08
C MET A 95 8.46 -11.78 5.07
N ALA A 96 9.18 -12.24 4.06
CA ALA A 96 10.54 -11.80 3.76
C ALA A 96 10.47 -10.58 2.81
N VAL A 97 10.20 -9.41 3.38
CA VAL A 97 10.11 -8.14 2.64
C VAL A 97 10.94 -7.08 3.35
N ASP A 98 11.47 -6.13 2.58
CA ASP A 98 12.05 -4.92 3.14
C ASP A 98 10.94 -3.94 3.51
N GLU A 99 11.04 -3.30 4.68
CA GLU A 99 10.07 -2.34 5.18
C GLU A 99 10.73 -0.99 5.41
N ILE A 100 10.14 0.06 4.84
CA ILE A 100 10.48 1.45 5.18
C ILE A 100 9.26 2.10 5.81
N SER A 101 9.39 2.50 7.08
CA SER A 101 8.30 3.11 7.84
C SER A 101 8.74 4.41 8.52
N GLY A 102 7.75 5.27 8.84
CA GLY A 102 8.00 6.51 9.57
C GLY A 102 8.66 7.63 8.74
N LEU A 103 8.74 7.50 7.43
CA LEU A 103 9.20 8.51 6.48
C LEU A 103 8.05 8.94 5.56
N PRO A 104 8.07 10.18 5.04
CA PRO A 104 7.19 10.58 3.95
C PRO A 104 7.36 9.64 2.75
N LYS A 105 6.26 9.22 2.11
CA LYS A 105 6.27 8.19 1.07
C LYS A 105 7.22 8.51 -0.09
N ALA A 106 7.23 9.77 -0.59
CA ALA A 106 8.13 10.16 -1.67
C ALA A 106 9.61 9.94 -1.31
N MET A 107 10.00 10.27 -0.07
CA MET A 107 11.37 10.03 0.42
C MET A 107 11.65 8.54 0.59
N ALA A 108 10.70 7.78 1.10
CA ALA A 108 10.82 6.34 1.28
C ALA A 108 10.99 5.61 -0.06
N VAL A 109 10.24 6.01 -1.11
CA VAL A 109 10.39 5.50 -2.48
C VAL A 109 11.81 5.75 -2.99
N GLN A 110 12.30 6.98 -2.91
CA GLN A 110 13.65 7.32 -3.36
C GLN A 110 14.73 6.55 -2.59
N MET A 111 14.54 6.37 -1.29
CA MET A 111 15.44 5.58 -0.46
C MET A 111 15.44 4.11 -0.89
N ALA A 112 14.26 3.50 -1.08
CA ALA A 112 14.12 2.13 -1.55
C ALA A 112 14.88 1.90 -2.87
N LEU A 113 14.68 2.79 -3.84
CA LEU A 113 15.32 2.70 -5.15
C LEU A 113 16.85 2.77 -5.08
N ARG A 114 17.38 3.64 -4.20
CA ARG A 114 18.83 3.84 -4.08
C ARG A 114 19.55 2.74 -3.31
N THR A 115 18.86 2.10 -2.36
CA THR A 115 19.51 1.20 -1.40
C THR A 115 19.11 -0.26 -1.50
N LEU A 116 17.88 -0.54 -1.94
CA LEU A 116 17.31 -1.89 -1.92
C LEU A 116 17.16 -2.51 -3.31
N SER A 117 17.16 -1.70 -4.39
CA SER A 117 16.93 -2.16 -5.78
C SER A 117 15.73 -3.11 -5.89
N PRO A 118 14.54 -2.73 -5.39
CA PRO A 118 13.40 -3.63 -5.33
C PRO A 118 12.84 -3.91 -6.72
N GLN A 119 12.31 -5.14 -6.93
CA GLN A 119 11.50 -5.47 -8.10
C GLN A 119 10.07 -4.94 -7.96
N PHE A 120 9.58 -4.88 -6.72
CA PHE A 120 8.23 -4.40 -6.40
C PHE A 120 8.29 -3.40 -5.25
N ILE A 121 7.60 -2.27 -5.41
CA ILE A 121 7.34 -1.30 -4.36
C ILE A 121 5.84 -1.31 -4.08
N LEU A 122 5.49 -1.64 -2.85
CA LEU A 122 4.11 -1.66 -2.36
C LEU A 122 3.90 -0.49 -1.41
N LEU A 123 2.81 0.25 -1.62
CA LEU A 123 2.45 1.35 -0.72
C LEU A 123 0.95 1.39 -0.46
N ASP A 124 0.60 1.72 0.77
CA ASP A 124 -0.79 1.99 1.12
C ASP A 124 -1.10 3.45 0.77
N GLU A 125 -2.22 3.63 0.09
CA GLU A 125 -2.78 4.89 -0.36
C GLU A 125 -1.88 5.73 -1.29
N LEU A 126 -2.28 5.83 -2.55
CA LEU A 126 -1.66 6.73 -3.51
C LEU A 126 -1.98 8.18 -3.11
N GLY A 127 -0.96 8.91 -2.74
CA GLY A 127 -1.07 10.28 -2.25
C GLY A 127 -1.05 11.33 -3.37
N GLY A 128 -0.48 12.50 -3.05
CA GLY A 128 -0.43 13.64 -3.97
C GLY A 128 0.63 13.53 -5.06
N THR A 129 0.72 14.62 -5.85
CA THR A 129 1.60 14.74 -7.02
C THR A 129 3.08 14.45 -6.72
N GLU A 130 3.59 14.81 -5.55
CA GLU A 130 4.99 14.54 -5.19
C GLU A 130 5.28 13.04 -5.06
N GLU A 131 4.33 12.28 -4.53
CA GLU A 131 4.44 10.83 -4.43
C GLU A 131 4.39 10.19 -5.82
N VAL A 132 3.47 10.62 -6.68
CA VAL A 132 3.37 10.14 -8.06
C VAL A 132 4.70 10.34 -8.80
N ARG A 133 5.33 11.51 -8.70
CA ARG A 133 6.64 11.77 -9.31
C ARG A 133 7.76 10.88 -8.78
N ALA A 134 7.75 10.58 -7.47
CA ALA A 134 8.72 9.65 -6.91
C ALA A 134 8.51 8.22 -7.43
N LEU A 135 7.25 7.82 -7.61
CA LEU A 135 6.88 6.53 -8.17
C LEU A 135 7.25 6.41 -9.66
N GLU A 136 7.12 7.48 -10.45
CA GLU A 136 7.61 7.53 -11.83
C GLU A 136 9.10 7.18 -11.92
N GLN A 137 9.92 7.76 -11.04
CA GLN A 137 11.36 7.45 -10.98
C GLN A 137 11.58 5.95 -10.69
N GLY A 138 10.75 5.35 -9.84
CA GLY A 138 10.78 3.92 -9.52
C GLY A 138 10.56 3.06 -10.75
N MET A 139 9.56 3.42 -11.55
CA MET A 139 9.25 2.69 -12.79
C MET A 139 10.36 2.78 -13.83
N PHE A 140 10.92 3.98 -14.05
CA PHE A 140 12.08 4.14 -14.92
C PHE A 140 13.28 3.33 -14.46
N SER A 141 13.36 3.02 -13.16
CA SER A 141 14.35 2.13 -12.57
C SER A 141 14.00 0.63 -12.72
N GLY A 142 12.84 0.31 -13.30
CA GLY A 142 12.36 -1.06 -13.52
C GLY A 142 11.59 -1.70 -12.37
N ALA A 143 11.29 -0.96 -11.31
CA ALA A 143 10.46 -1.44 -10.20
C ALA A 143 8.96 -1.36 -10.57
N ALA A 144 8.21 -2.41 -10.29
CA ALA A 144 6.76 -2.41 -10.41
C ALA A 144 6.11 -1.77 -9.17
N ILE A 145 5.12 -0.91 -9.38
CA ILE A 145 4.43 -0.21 -8.30
C ILE A 145 3.08 -0.85 -8.03
N ILE A 146 2.79 -1.18 -6.77
CA ILE A 146 1.46 -1.63 -6.34
C ILE A 146 0.98 -0.70 -5.24
N ALA A 147 -0.08 0.06 -5.53
CA ALA A 147 -0.62 1.06 -4.62
C ALA A 147 -2.11 0.85 -4.36
N THR A 148 -2.63 1.46 -3.30
CA THR A 148 -4.07 1.50 -3.06
C THR A 148 -4.65 2.89 -3.32
N LEU A 149 -5.94 2.95 -3.63
CA LEU A 149 -6.69 4.19 -3.83
C LEU A 149 -8.08 4.08 -3.22
N HIS A 150 -8.51 5.11 -2.51
CA HIS A 150 -9.86 5.21 -2.00
C HIS A 150 -10.81 5.71 -3.10
N ALA A 151 -11.69 4.82 -3.57
CA ALA A 151 -12.82 5.14 -4.43
C ALA A 151 -13.84 3.98 -4.38
N SER A 152 -15.11 4.31 -4.59
CA SER A 152 -16.23 3.35 -4.58
C SER A 152 -16.48 2.73 -5.97
N SER A 153 -16.01 3.36 -7.03
CA SER A 153 -16.23 2.94 -8.41
C SER A 153 -15.04 3.29 -9.32
N TRP A 154 -15.08 2.76 -10.54
CA TRP A 154 -14.13 3.11 -11.58
C TRP A 154 -14.19 4.60 -11.95
N GLU A 155 -15.39 5.13 -12.08
CA GLU A 155 -15.66 6.51 -12.47
C GLU A 155 -15.05 7.48 -11.45
N GLU A 156 -15.29 7.22 -10.18
CA GLU A 156 -14.71 8.01 -9.10
C GLU A 156 -13.18 7.92 -9.11
N ALA A 157 -12.64 6.72 -9.23
CA ALA A 157 -11.18 6.51 -9.26
C ALA A 157 -10.52 7.26 -10.41
N PHE A 158 -11.08 7.16 -11.63
CA PHE A 158 -10.52 7.80 -12.81
C PHE A 158 -10.68 9.33 -12.84
N CYS A 159 -11.56 9.90 -12.02
CA CYS A 159 -11.64 11.35 -11.80
C CYS A 159 -10.57 11.89 -10.84
N ARG A 160 -9.85 11.03 -10.12
CA ARG A 160 -8.82 11.48 -9.18
C ARG A 160 -7.59 12.02 -9.93
N PRO A 161 -7.12 13.26 -9.65
CA PRO A 161 -5.99 13.87 -10.35
C PRO A 161 -4.71 13.02 -10.27
N GLN A 162 -4.40 12.49 -9.09
CA GLN A 162 -3.24 11.64 -8.87
C GLN A 162 -3.26 10.37 -9.73
N LEU A 163 -4.44 9.79 -9.97
CA LEU A 163 -4.57 8.64 -10.86
C LEU A 163 -4.37 9.02 -12.31
N GLN A 164 -4.89 10.18 -12.74
CA GLN A 164 -4.70 10.68 -14.09
C GLN A 164 -3.21 10.91 -14.38
N GLU A 165 -2.48 11.52 -13.44
CA GLU A 165 -1.04 11.74 -13.53
C GLU A 165 -0.28 10.40 -13.58
N PHE A 166 -0.57 9.47 -12.66
CA PHE A 166 0.04 8.14 -12.60
C PHE A 166 -0.22 7.29 -13.86
N ARG A 167 -1.36 7.49 -14.50
CA ARG A 167 -1.72 6.86 -15.77
C ARG A 167 -1.01 7.50 -16.95
N ALA A 168 -0.90 8.84 -16.95
CA ALA A 168 -0.28 9.60 -18.05
C ALA A 168 1.19 9.24 -18.25
N CYS A 169 1.92 8.88 -17.20
CA CYS A 169 3.31 8.43 -17.28
C CYS A 169 3.47 6.94 -17.65
N GLY A 170 2.39 6.25 -18.00
CA GLY A 170 2.43 4.81 -18.34
C GLY A 170 2.70 3.89 -17.14
N ALA A 171 2.58 4.45 -15.94
CA ALA A 171 2.86 3.76 -14.68
C ALA A 171 1.83 2.70 -14.33
N LEU A 172 0.64 2.82 -14.84
CA LEU A 172 -0.49 2.00 -14.47
C LEU A 172 -0.85 1.04 -15.61
N GLN A 173 -0.62 -0.24 -15.39
CA GLN A 173 -0.95 -1.30 -16.35
C GLN A 173 -2.29 -1.96 -16.03
N ALA A 174 -2.63 -2.06 -14.75
CA ALA A 174 -3.87 -2.70 -14.34
C ALA A 174 -4.46 -2.04 -13.08
N ALA A 175 -5.76 -2.17 -12.94
CA ALA A 175 -6.47 -1.73 -11.77
C ALA A 175 -7.44 -2.83 -11.29
N VAL A 176 -7.55 -2.97 -9.97
CA VAL A 176 -8.36 -3.98 -9.28
C VAL A 176 -9.38 -3.26 -8.43
N LEU A 177 -10.67 -3.49 -8.68
CA LEU A 177 -11.76 -2.96 -7.87
C LEU A 177 -12.22 -3.99 -6.85
N LEU A 178 -12.33 -3.60 -5.58
CA LEU A 178 -12.86 -4.44 -4.50
C LEU A 178 -14.37 -4.23 -4.36
N ARG A 179 -15.07 -5.25 -3.82
CA ARG A 179 -16.54 -5.25 -3.65
C ARG A 179 -17.08 -4.32 -2.55
N GLY A 180 -16.21 -3.66 -1.80
CA GLY A 180 -16.61 -2.78 -0.70
C GLY A 180 -16.57 -3.46 0.67
N ARG A 181 -17.08 -2.75 1.68
CA ARG A 181 -16.98 -3.14 3.10
C ARG A 181 -17.78 -4.39 3.48
N ASP A 182 -18.85 -4.69 2.76
CA ASP A 182 -19.70 -5.86 3.06
C ASP A 182 -19.01 -7.17 2.66
N HIS A 183 -18.07 -7.09 1.72
CA HIS A 183 -17.28 -8.22 1.22
C HIS A 183 -15.78 -7.90 1.22
N PRO A 184 -15.17 -7.66 2.41
CA PRO A 184 -13.80 -7.14 2.50
C PRO A 184 -12.79 -8.14 1.92
N GLY A 185 -11.95 -7.62 1.03
CA GLY A 185 -10.91 -8.38 0.33
C GLY A 185 -11.38 -9.15 -0.90
N GLN A 186 -12.66 -9.12 -1.24
CA GLN A 186 -13.14 -9.72 -2.47
C GLN A 186 -12.93 -8.76 -3.65
N VAL A 187 -12.33 -9.29 -4.70
CA VAL A 187 -12.17 -8.58 -5.98
C VAL A 187 -13.51 -8.59 -6.73
N ALA A 188 -13.95 -7.42 -7.15
CA ALA A 188 -15.13 -7.26 -8.01
C ALA A 188 -14.76 -7.39 -9.48
N ALA A 189 -13.65 -6.75 -9.90
CA ALA A 189 -13.19 -6.76 -11.28
C ALA A 189 -11.70 -6.39 -11.36
N VAL A 190 -11.04 -6.87 -12.40
CA VAL A 190 -9.69 -6.48 -12.82
C VAL A 190 -9.80 -5.83 -14.20
N ARG A 191 -9.14 -4.70 -14.40
CA ARG A 191 -9.03 -4.02 -15.72
C ARG A 191 -7.56 -3.88 -16.09
N ILE A 192 -7.23 -4.30 -17.28
CA ILE A 192 -5.96 -3.93 -17.94
C ILE A 192 -6.19 -2.57 -18.61
N LEU A 193 -5.21 -1.67 -18.53
CA LEU A 193 -5.33 -0.25 -18.90
C LEU A 193 -4.41 0.08 -20.07
#